data_e79caeda52b889f5808c3c8942653fb9
#
_entry.id   e79caeda52b889f5808c3c8942653fb9
#
_cell.length_a   1.000
_cell.length_b   1.000
_cell.length_c   1.000
_cell.angle_alpha   90.00
_cell.angle_beta   90.00
_cell.angle_gamma   90.00
#
_symmetry.space_group_name_H-M   'P 1'
#
loop_
_entity.id
_entity.type
_entity.pdbx_description
1 polymer ?
#
loop_
_entity_poly.entity_id
_entity_poly.type
_entity_poly.pdbx_seq_one_letter_code
_entity_poly.pdbx_strand_id
1 'polypeptide(L)'
;MRKMREVANQQQGLYRPEFEHDNCGIGAVVNIKGKKTHDTVANALKIVENLEHRAGKDAEGKTGDGVGILLQISHKFFKKVCKKEGFDIGGEREYGVAQLFFPQQEIKRAQAKKMFEIIVEKEGLELLGWRTVPVFPEVLGHKAKECMPCIMQAFVKKPEDVEKGLAFDRMLYIARREFEQSNDNTYVVSMNSRTIVYKGMFLVGQLRTFFADLQNPDYESAIAMVHSRFSTNTNPSWERAHPNRFMVHNGEINTIRGNADKMLAREENMESPYLKGQLHKVLPVID
;
A
#
# COMPACT_ATOMS: atom_id res chain seq x y z
N MET A 1 -7.76 9.43 -33.85
CA MET A 1 -6.69 8.44 -33.56
C MET A 1 -5.80 8.08 -34.74
N ARG A 2 -6.32 7.87 -35.96
CA ARG A 2 -5.49 7.56 -37.14
C ARG A 2 -4.53 8.69 -37.53
N LYS A 3 -4.96 9.95 -37.50
CA LYS A 3 -4.11 11.13 -37.79
C LYS A 3 -2.99 11.37 -36.77
N MET A 4 -3.19 11.04 -35.47
CA MET A 4 -2.13 11.13 -34.46
C MET A 4 -1.03 10.06 -34.65
N ARG A 5 -1.38 8.86 -35.15
CA ARG A 5 -0.39 7.83 -35.50
C ARG A 5 0.45 8.16 -36.73
N GLU A 6 -0.13 8.89 -37.69
CA GLU A 6 0.60 9.34 -38.90
C GLU A 6 1.62 10.45 -38.60
N VAL A 7 1.32 11.33 -37.64
CA VAL A 7 2.25 12.39 -37.21
C VAL A 7 3.42 11.80 -36.36
N ALA A 8 3.17 10.74 -35.61
CA ALA A 8 4.21 10.07 -34.81
C ALA A 8 5.27 9.32 -35.66
N ASN A 9 4.96 9.04 -36.93
CA ASN A 9 5.87 8.34 -37.85
C ASN A 9 6.74 9.29 -38.71
N GLN A 10 6.60 10.60 -38.56
CA GLN A 10 7.49 11.55 -39.24
C GLN A 10 8.74 11.77 -38.35
N GLN A 11 9.87 11.29 -38.86
CA GLN A 11 11.17 11.51 -38.24
C GLN A 11 11.47 13.01 -38.24
N GLN A 12 11.41 13.64 -37.07
CA GLN A 12 11.73 15.06 -36.90
C GLN A 12 13.08 15.20 -36.17
N GLY A 13 14.10 15.66 -36.89
CA GLY A 13 15.42 15.87 -36.33
C GLY A 13 16.09 14.57 -35.86
N LEU A 14 16.56 14.55 -34.63
CA LEU A 14 17.22 13.40 -34.00
C LEU A 14 16.25 12.42 -33.32
N TYR A 15 14.97 12.75 -33.26
CA TYR A 15 13.95 11.87 -32.64
C TYR A 15 13.72 10.65 -33.54
N ARG A 16 13.72 9.47 -32.87
CA ARG A 16 13.39 8.20 -33.49
C ARG A 16 12.37 7.47 -32.61
N PRO A 17 11.15 7.19 -33.14
CA PRO A 17 10.08 6.54 -32.35
C PRO A 17 10.47 5.17 -31.78
N GLU A 18 11.40 4.44 -32.44
CA GLU A 18 11.90 3.16 -31.97
C GLU A 18 12.70 3.22 -30.68
N PHE A 19 13.21 4.43 -30.32
CA PHE A 19 13.92 4.66 -29.07
C PHE A 19 13.03 5.26 -27.97
N GLU A 20 11.75 5.44 -28.27
CA GLU A 20 10.80 5.89 -27.25
C GLU A 20 10.47 4.77 -26.30
N HIS A 21 10.86 4.93 -25.04
CA HIS A 21 10.61 3.99 -23.96
C HIS A 21 10.00 4.74 -22.78
N ASP A 22 9.09 4.06 -22.09
CA ASP A 22 8.51 4.58 -20.85
C ASP A 22 9.61 4.84 -19.82
N ASN A 23 9.59 6.04 -19.24
CA ASN A 23 10.53 6.46 -18.20
C ASN A 23 9.96 6.28 -16.78
N CYS A 24 8.87 5.56 -16.64
CA CYS A 24 8.16 5.34 -15.39
C CYS A 24 8.42 3.95 -14.81
N GLY A 25 8.45 3.86 -13.48
CA GLY A 25 8.53 2.58 -12.77
C GLY A 25 7.16 2.01 -12.37
N ILE A 26 6.08 2.44 -13.01
CA ILE A 26 4.69 2.10 -12.67
C ILE A 26 4.13 1.09 -13.67
N GLY A 27 3.31 0.17 -13.17
CA GLY A 27 2.51 -0.73 -13.99
C GLY A 27 1.14 -1.01 -13.38
N ALA A 28 0.19 -1.38 -14.21
CA ALA A 28 -1.15 -1.76 -13.78
C ALA A 28 -1.71 -2.90 -14.63
N VAL A 29 -2.41 -3.83 -13.99
CA VAL A 29 -3.19 -4.88 -14.64
C VAL A 29 -4.62 -4.79 -14.14
N VAL A 30 -5.57 -4.72 -15.07
CA VAL A 30 -7.00 -4.61 -14.74
C VAL A 30 -7.80 -5.59 -15.58
N ASN A 31 -8.60 -6.41 -14.92
CA ASN A 31 -9.63 -7.21 -15.58
C ASN A 31 -10.90 -6.36 -15.74
N ILE A 32 -11.22 -5.93 -16.96
CA ILE A 32 -12.34 -5.01 -17.26
C ILE A 32 -13.70 -5.59 -16.82
N LYS A 33 -13.83 -6.91 -16.82
CA LYS A 33 -15.05 -7.61 -16.38
C LYS A 33 -15.09 -7.85 -14.86
N GLY A 34 -14.08 -7.40 -14.12
CA GLY A 34 -14.01 -7.55 -12.66
C GLY A 34 -13.74 -8.97 -12.16
N LYS A 35 -13.36 -9.91 -13.06
CA LYS A 35 -13.04 -11.29 -12.65
C LYS A 35 -11.73 -11.30 -11.88
N LYS A 36 -11.77 -11.73 -10.63
CA LYS A 36 -10.60 -11.91 -9.78
C LYS A 36 -9.88 -13.19 -10.14
N THR A 37 -8.57 -13.10 -10.34
CA THR A 37 -7.71 -14.27 -10.62
C THR A 37 -6.32 -14.06 -10.01
N HIS A 38 -5.61 -15.15 -9.73
CA HIS A 38 -4.20 -15.10 -9.35
C HIS A 38 -3.31 -14.64 -10.50
N ASP A 39 -3.71 -14.89 -11.76
CA ASP A 39 -2.97 -14.42 -12.93
C ASP A 39 -2.83 -12.89 -12.97
N THR A 40 -3.83 -12.16 -12.49
CA THR A 40 -3.73 -10.69 -12.34
C THR A 40 -2.58 -10.30 -11.42
N VAL A 41 -2.42 -11.01 -10.30
CA VAL A 41 -1.32 -10.81 -9.35
C VAL A 41 0.01 -11.19 -9.98
N ALA A 42 0.10 -12.37 -10.57
CA ALA A 42 1.30 -12.89 -11.22
C ALA A 42 1.79 -12.00 -12.36
N ASN A 43 0.88 -11.51 -13.21
CA ASN A 43 1.19 -10.60 -14.31
C ASN A 43 1.67 -9.22 -13.82
N ALA A 44 1.07 -8.68 -12.75
CA ALA A 44 1.53 -7.43 -12.16
C ALA A 44 2.94 -7.56 -11.57
N LEU A 45 3.23 -8.66 -10.88
CA LEU A 45 4.58 -8.96 -10.39
C LEU A 45 5.56 -9.13 -11.56
N LYS A 46 5.13 -9.73 -12.69
CA LYS A 46 5.96 -9.83 -13.89
C LYS A 46 6.26 -8.46 -14.51
N ILE A 47 5.31 -7.52 -14.48
CA ILE A 47 5.56 -6.14 -14.91
C ILE A 47 6.68 -5.52 -14.07
N VAL A 48 6.61 -5.64 -12.74
CA VAL A 48 7.65 -5.10 -11.84
C VAL A 48 9.01 -5.72 -12.13
N GLU A 49 9.09 -7.03 -12.33
CA GLU A 49 10.33 -7.74 -12.69
C GLU A 49 10.91 -7.21 -14.01
N ASN A 50 10.08 -6.95 -15.01
CA ASN A 50 10.51 -6.40 -16.31
C ASN A 50 10.99 -4.94 -16.22
N LEU A 51 10.64 -4.22 -15.16
CA LEU A 51 11.07 -2.84 -14.89
C LEU A 51 12.42 -2.76 -14.15
N GLU A 52 13.22 -3.83 -14.12
CA GLU A 52 14.51 -3.87 -13.42
C GLU A 52 15.45 -2.72 -13.84
N HIS A 53 15.44 -2.35 -15.12
CA HIS A 53 16.23 -1.24 -15.66
C HIS A 53 15.83 0.13 -15.10
N ARG A 54 14.67 0.23 -14.42
CA ARG A 54 14.16 1.44 -13.77
C ARG A 54 14.32 1.42 -12.25
N ALA A 55 14.68 0.26 -11.67
CA ALA A 55 14.84 0.09 -10.24
C ALA A 55 16.16 0.68 -9.75
N GLY A 56 16.13 1.34 -8.60
CA GLY A 56 17.35 1.74 -7.89
C GLY A 56 17.94 0.56 -7.12
N LYS A 57 19.25 0.51 -7.04
CA LYS A 57 20.01 -0.49 -6.27
C LYS A 57 21.04 0.24 -5.41
N ASP A 58 21.29 -0.26 -4.22
CA ASP A 58 22.38 0.22 -3.38
C ASP A 58 23.76 -0.23 -3.92
N ALA A 59 24.82 0.22 -3.26
CA ALA A 59 26.20 -0.12 -3.65
C ALA A 59 26.51 -1.64 -3.57
N GLU A 60 25.79 -2.38 -2.72
CA GLU A 60 25.93 -3.84 -2.62
C GLU A 60 25.16 -4.58 -3.73
N GLY A 61 24.29 -3.88 -4.45
CA GLY A 61 23.40 -4.46 -5.46
C GLY A 61 22.34 -5.41 -4.92
N LYS A 62 22.10 -5.41 -3.59
CA LYS A 62 21.20 -6.35 -2.89
C LYS A 62 20.01 -5.69 -2.23
N THR A 63 20.07 -4.39 -1.96
CA THR A 63 18.97 -3.59 -1.41
C THR A 63 18.44 -2.67 -2.48
N GLY A 64 17.13 -2.65 -2.67
CA GLY A 64 16.46 -1.76 -3.62
C GLY A 64 15.90 -0.51 -2.97
N ASP A 65 15.56 0.49 -3.79
CA ASP A 65 14.96 1.76 -3.35
C ASP A 65 13.53 1.60 -2.81
N GLY A 66 12.85 0.56 -3.23
CA GLY A 66 11.49 0.29 -2.81
C GLY A 66 10.62 -0.22 -3.94
N VAL A 67 9.97 -1.34 -3.69
CA VAL A 67 9.04 -1.98 -4.62
C VAL A 67 7.77 -2.35 -3.89
N GLY A 68 6.64 -2.30 -4.59
CA GLY A 68 5.40 -2.74 -3.99
C GLY A 68 4.27 -2.98 -5.00
N ILE A 69 3.22 -3.56 -4.48
CA ILE A 69 2.00 -3.91 -5.19
C ILE A 69 0.77 -3.55 -4.36
N LEU A 70 -0.19 -2.90 -4.99
CA LEU A 70 -1.53 -2.70 -4.48
C LEU A 70 -2.45 -3.73 -5.14
N LEU A 71 -3.22 -4.43 -4.34
CA LEU A 71 -4.17 -5.47 -4.75
C LEU A 71 -5.53 -5.25 -4.10
N GLN A 72 -6.56 -5.88 -4.63
CA GLN A 72 -7.80 -6.03 -3.89
C GLN A 72 -7.58 -7.02 -2.73
N ILE A 73 -8.32 -6.82 -1.64
CA ILE A 73 -8.40 -7.80 -0.54
C ILE A 73 -9.00 -9.08 -1.09
N SER A 74 -8.23 -10.17 -1.13
CA SER A 74 -8.70 -11.47 -1.57
C SER A 74 -9.46 -12.18 -0.45
N HIS A 75 -10.79 -12.11 -0.50
CA HIS A 75 -11.62 -12.74 0.52
C HIS A 75 -11.38 -14.27 0.60
N LYS A 76 -11.25 -14.92 -0.55
CA LYS A 76 -10.95 -16.36 -0.64
C LYS A 76 -9.67 -16.72 0.12
N PHE A 77 -8.60 -15.96 -0.07
CA PHE A 77 -7.33 -16.15 0.61
C PHE A 77 -7.44 -15.85 2.11
N PHE A 78 -7.93 -14.66 2.48
CA PHE A 78 -7.97 -14.23 3.87
C PHE A 78 -8.91 -15.07 4.72
N LYS A 79 -10.04 -15.54 4.20
CA LYS A 79 -10.93 -16.45 4.92
C LYS A 79 -10.22 -17.74 5.35
N LYS A 80 -9.37 -18.30 4.48
CA LYS A 80 -8.59 -19.50 4.79
C LYS A 80 -7.50 -19.25 5.83
N VAL A 81 -6.72 -18.17 5.65
CA VAL A 81 -5.59 -17.91 6.56
C VAL A 81 -6.03 -17.44 7.92
N CYS A 82 -7.06 -16.59 8.03
CA CYS A 82 -7.61 -16.15 9.31
C CYS A 82 -8.24 -17.30 10.10
N LYS A 83 -8.92 -18.24 9.41
CA LYS A 83 -9.41 -19.46 10.07
C LYS A 83 -8.29 -20.31 10.66
N LYS A 84 -7.12 -20.35 10.03
CA LYS A 84 -5.92 -21.03 10.59
C LYS A 84 -5.37 -20.30 11.80
N GLU A 85 -5.47 -18.98 11.84
CA GLU A 85 -5.09 -18.14 12.99
C GLU A 85 -6.14 -18.15 14.12
N GLY A 86 -7.25 -18.86 13.96
CA GLY A 86 -8.26 -19.09 14.99
C GLY A 86 -9.41 -18.05 15.05
N PHE A 87 -9.59 -17.20 14.02
CA PHE A 87 -10.70 -16.24 13.96
C PHE A 87 -11.39 -16.22 12.59
N ASP A 88 -12.67 -15.83 12.59
CA ASP A 88 -13.48 -15.66 11.37
C ASP A 88 -13.61 -14.19 11.00
N ILE A 89 -13.57 -13.91 9.70
CA ILE A 89 -13.69 -12.55 9.14
C ILE A 89 -15.07 -12.26 8.53
N GLY A 90 -16.00 -13.18 8.64
CA GLY A 90 -17.36 -13.01 8.07
C GLY A 90 -17.40 -13.07 6.55
N GLY A 91 -18.27 -12.28 5.96
CA GLY A 91 -18.51 -12.19 4.52
C GLY A 91 -17.57 -11.21 3.80
N GLU A 92 -17.55 -11.29 2.48
CA GLU A 92 -16.75 -10.38 1.65
C GLU A 92 -17.17 -8.92 1.85
N ARG A 93 -16.19 -8.03 2.09
CA ARG A 93 -16.37 -6.60 2.36
C ARG A 93 -17.15 -6.28 3.66
N GLU A 94 -17.26 -7.25 4.56
CA GLU A 94 -17.78 -7.05 5.91
C GLU A 94 -16.68 -6.81 6.94
N TYR A 95 -15.44 -6.73 6.48
CA TYR A 95 -14.26 -6.41 7.27
C TYR A 95 -13.32 -5.50 6.51
N GLY A 96 -12.49 -4.79 7.25
CA GLY A 96 -11.32 -4.06 6.74
C GLY A 96 -10.03 -4.76 7.13
N VAL A 97 -8.98 -4.54 6.36
CA VAL A 97 -7.64 -5.02 6.67
C VAL A 97 -6.70 -3.84 6.82
N ALA A 98 -6.07 -3.73 7.97
CA ALA A 98 -4.94 -2.84 8.20
C ALA A 98 -3.64 -3.64 8.01
N GLN A 99 -2.79 -3.20 7.08
CA GLN A 99 -1.41 -3.65 6.93
C GLN A 99 -0.50 -2.69 7.67
N LEU A 100 0.29 -3.19 8.62
CA LEU A 100 1.08 -2.34 9.51
C LEU A 100 2.55 -2.79 9.53
N PHE A 101 3.44 -1.80 9.61
CA PHE A 101 4.85 -1.96 9.91
C PHE A 101 5.11 -1.60 11.37
N PHE A 102 5.32 -2.61 12.20
CA PHE A 102 5.61 -2.44 13.61
C PHE A 102 7.13 -2.49 13.89
N PRO A 103 7.59 -1.89 15.01
CA PRO A 103 8.97 -2.06 15.45
C PRO A 103 9.28 -3.53 15.78
N GLN A 104 10.54 -3.95 15.58
CA GLN A 104 11.00 -5.28 15.94
C GLN A 104 11.01 -5.51 17.45
N GLN A 105 11.20 -4.45 18.24
CA GLN A 105 11.17 -4.54 19.70
C GLN A 105 9.79 -4.95 20.21
N GLU A 106 9.74 -6.09 20.91
CA GLU A 106 8.49 -6.72 21.36
C GLU A 106 7.64 -5.80 22.24
N ILE A 107 8.26 -5.10 23.21
CA ILE A 107 7.55 -4.21 24.11
C ILE A 107 6.89 -3.06 23.35
N LYS A 108 7.61 -2.40 22.46
CA LYS A 108 7.07 -1.31 21.65
C LYS A 108 5.96 -1.78 20.72
N ARG A 109 6.14 -2.97 20.13
CA ARG A 109 5.13 -3.62 19.30
C ARG A 109 3.85 -3.93 20.08
N ALA A 110 3.98 -4.49 21.29
CA ALA A 110 2.84 -4.80 22.15
C ALA A 110 2.07 -3.52 22.55
N GLN A 111 2.78 -2.44 22.90
CA GLN A 111 2.19 -1.14 23.21
C GLN A 111 1.43 -0.56 22.02
N ALA A 112 2.04 -0.57 20.83
CA ALA A 112 1.41 -0.08 19.62
C ALA A 112 0.17 -0.91 19.23
N LYS A 113 0.24 -2.23 19.36
CA LYS A 113 -0.95 -3.10 19.14
C LYS A 113 -2.07 -2.74 20.12
N LYS A 114 -1.77 -2.57 21.39
CA LYS A 114 -2.77 -2.22 22.40
C LYS A 114 -3.39 -0.84 22.12
N MET A 115 -2.58 0.14 21.70
CA MET A 115 -3.07 1.46 21.28
C MET A 115 -4.02 1.34 20.08
N PHE A 116 -3.66 0.54 19.07
CA PHE A 116 -4.52 0.30 17.92
C PHE A 116 -5.87 -0.33 18.32
N GLU A 117 -5.86 -1.32 19.21
CA GLU A 117 -7.07 -1.96 19.74
C GLU A 117 -8.00 -0.96 20.43
N ILE A 118 -7.42 -0.11 21.31
CA ILE A 118 -8.18 0.93 22.04
C ILE A 118 -8.81 1.92 21.06
N ILE A 119 -8.07 2.35 20.04
CA ILE A 119 -8.59 3.32 19.05
C ILE A 119 -9.68 2.69 18.20
N VAL A 120 -9.49 1.46 17.74
CA VAL A 120 -10.52 0.72 16.97
C VAL A 120 -11.82 0.61 17.79
N GLU A 121 -11.73 0.23 19.05
CA GLU A 121 -12.89 0.16 19.96
C GLU A 121 -13.53 1.54 20.21
N LYS A 122 -12.72 2.56 20.48
CA LYS A 122 -13.17 3.95 20.68
C LYS A 122 -13.97 4.47 19.48
N GLU A 123 -13.56 4.10 18.26
CA GLU A 123 -14.25 4.51 17.02
C GLU A 123 -15.46 3.62 16.67
N GLY A 124 -15.92 2.80 17.60
CA GLY A 124 -17.11 1.94 17.42
C GLY A 124 -16.87 0.76 16.47
N LEU A 125 -15.62 0.37 16.31
CA LEU A 125 -15.20 -0.77 15.50
C LEU A 125 -14.83 -1.96 16.39
N GLU A 126 -14.82 -3.17 15.83
CA GLU A 126 -14.44 -4.40 16.52
C GLU A 126 -13.22 -5.02 15.85
N LEU A 127 -12.17 -5.32 16.61
CA LEU A 127 -11.01 -6.07 16.11
C LEU A 127 -11.34 -7.57 16.13
N LEU A 128 -11.31 -8.20 14.96
CA LEU A 128 -11.53 -9.64 14.82
C LEU A 128 -10.29 -10.46 15.17
N GLY A 129 -9.12 -9.95 14.84
CA GLY A 129 -7.87 -10.64 15.14
C GLY A 129 -6.64 -10.03 14.46
N TRP A 130 -5.49 -10.56 14.84
CA TRP A 130 -4.17 -10.22 14.32
C TRP A 130 -3.57 -11.37 13.54
N ARG A 131 -2.84 -11.06 12.48
CA ARG A 131 -2.05 -12.02 11.72
C ARG A 131 -0.65 -11.47 11.49
N THR A 132 0.39 -12.25 11.80
CA THR A 132 1.74 -11.94 11.32
C THR A 132 1.86 -12.37 9.87
N VAL A 133 2.33 -11.46 9.01
CA VAL A 133 2.51 -11.77 7.58
C VAL A 133 3.72 -12.68 7.41
N PRO A 134 3.56 -13.87 6.80
CA PRO A 134 4.68 -14.76 6.52
C PRO A 134 5.61 -14.14 5.48
N VAL A 135 6.88 -13.98 5.84
CA VAL A 135 7.93 -13.39 4.99
C VAL A 135 9.20 -14.22 4.99
N PHE A 136 10.01 -14.05 3.95
CA PHE A 136 11.32 -14.70 3.78
C PHE A 136 12.46 -13.65 3.81
N PRO A 137 12.95 -13.25 4.99
CA PRO A 137 13.95 -12.19 5.13
C PRO A 137 15.32 -12.51 4.50
N GLU A 138 15.60 -13.78 4.25
CA GLU A 138 16.86 -14.26 3.63
C GLU A 138 17.10 -13.67 2.22
N VAL A 139 16.04 -13.28 1.51
CA VAL A 139 16.16 -12.70 0.17
C VAL A 139 16.63 -11.23 0.19
N LEU A 140 16.61 -10.58 1.35
CA LEU A 140 16.95 -9.15 1.50
C LEU A 140 18.45 -8.90 1.57
N GLY A 141 18.88 -7.72 1.10
CA GLY A 141 20.19 -7.17 1.40
C GLY A 141 20.32 -6.71 2.87
N HIS A 142 21.56 -6.48 3.31
CA HIS A 142 21.87 -6.17 4.70
C HIS A 142 21.12 -4.93 5.21
N LYS A 143 21.17 -3.82 4.47
CA LYS A 143 20.48 -2.57 4.85
C LYS A 143 18.98 -2.73 5.00
N ALA A 144 18.33 -3.46 4.07
CA ALA A 144 16.90 -3.71 4.17
C ALA A 144 16.54 -4.58 5.37
N LYS A 145 17.40 -5.55 5.75
CA LYS A 145 17.23 -6.39 6.94
C LYS A 145 17.36 -5.61 8.25
N GLU A 146 18.37 -4.73 8.35
CA GLU A 146 18.61 -3.93 9.57
C GLU A 146 17.42 -3.08 9.98
N CYS A 147 16.73 -2.50 9.00
CA CYS A 147 15.56 -1.65 9.24
C CYS A 147 14.22 -2.34 8.92
N MET A 148 14.21 -3.67 8.74
CA MET A 148 13.00 -4.42 8.43
C MET A 148 11.99 -4.32 9.58
N PRO A 149 10.75 -3.90 9.32
CA PRO A 149 9.68 -3.89 10.32
C PRO A 149 9.15 -5.30 10.58
N CYS A 150 8.48 -5.48 11.72
CA CYS A 150 7.58 -6.60 11.93
C CYS A 150 6.28 -6.32 11.19
N ILE A 151 5.94 -7.13 10.18
CA ILE A 151 4.79 -6.90 9.31
C ILE A 151 3.58 -7.68 9.83
N MET A 152 2.53 -6.96 10.18
CA MET A 152 1.30 -7.56 10.72
C MET A 152 0.06 -7.02 10.03
N GLN A 153 -1.00 -7.80 10.10
CA GLN A 153 -2.34 -7.44 9.62
C GLN A 153 -3.33 -7.46 10.79
N ALA A 154 -4.15 -6.40 10.90
CA ALA A 154 -5.30 -6.36 11.77
C ALA A 154 -6.58 -6.46 10.93
N PHE A 155 -7.51 -7.27 11.38
CA PHE A 155 -8.80 -7.47 10.75
C PHE A 155 -9.88 -6.80 11.60
N VAL A 156 -10.59 -5.84 11.00
CA VAL A 156 -11.57 -4.99 11.70
C VAL A 156 -12.94 -5.24 11.11
N LYS A 157 -13.90 -5.60 11.94
CA LYS A 157 -15.29 -5.90 11.55
C LYS A 157 -16.03 -4.64 11.14
N LYS A 158 -16.84 -4.73 10.12
CA LYS A 158 -17.80 -3.69 9.75
C LYS A 158 -18.98 -3.72 10.74
N PRO A 159 -19.36 -2.57 11.36
CA PRO A 159 -20.60 -2.50 12.15
C PRO A 159 -21.83 -2.86 11.31
N GLU A 160 -22.83 -3.46 11.94
CA GLU A 160 -24.02 -3.98 11.24
C GLU A 160 -24.85 -2.86 10.61
N ASP A 161 -24.97 -1.73 11.30
CA ASP A 161 -25.69 -0.52 10.88
C ASP A 161 -24.95 0.35 9.86
N VAL A 162 -23.72 0.00 9.48
CA VAL A 162 -22.90 0.75 8.54
C VAL A 162 -22.93 0.09 7.17
N GLU A 163 -23.12 0.87 6.11
CA GLU A 163 -23.07 0.38 4.74
C GLU A 163 -21.67 -0.05 4.30
N LYS A 164 -21.61 -1.12 3.48
CA LYS A 164 -20.36 -1.56 2.83
C LYS A 164 -19.80 -0.47 1.91
N GLY A 165 -18.51 -0.36 1.86
CA GLY A 165 -17.79 0.58 0.97
C GLY A 165 -17.41 1.88 1.66
N LEU A 166 -17.73 3.04 1.08
CA LEU A 166 -17.19 4.33 1.54
C LEU A 166 -17.60 4.71 2.96
N ALA A 167 -18.77 4.30 3.42
CA ALA A 167 -19.20 4.57 4.81
C ALA A 167 -18.26 3.88 5.80
N PHE A 168 -18.04 2.59 5.62
CA PHE A 168 -17.12 1.82 6.45
C PHE A 168 -15.64 2.27 6.25
N ASP A 169 -15.21 2.52 5.00
CA ASP A 169 -13.85 3.00 4.73
C ASP A 169 -13.54 4.33 5.43
N ARG A 170 -14.55 5.22 5.64
CA ARG A 170 -14.39 6.46 6.41
C ARG A 170 -14.13 6.18 7.90
N MET A 171 -14.81 5.23 8.50
CA MET A 171 -14.53 4.85 9.90
C MET A 171 -13.11 4.29 10.05
N LEU A 172 -12.70 3.42 9.13
CA LEU A 172 -11.34 2.90 9.08
C LEU A 172 -10.31 4.03 8.88
N TYR A 173 -10.62 5.03 8.06
CA TYR A 173 -9.78 6.20 7.85
C TYR A 173 -9.60 7.03 9.12
N ILE A 174 -10.67 7.29 9.87
CA ILE A 174 -10.62 8.03 11.13
C ILE A 174 -9.77 7.27 12.15
N ALA A 175 -10.05 5.97 12.36
CA ALA A 175 -9.28 5.14 13.28
C ALA A 175 -7.78 5.09 12.88
N ARG A 176 -7.47 5.03 11.59
CA ARG A 176 -6.11 5.11 11.09
C ARG A 176 -5.44 6.43 11.45
N ARG A 177 -6.09 7.57 11.22
CA ARG A 177 -5.52 8.89 11.50
C ARG A 177 -5.27 9.11 12.98
N GLU A 178 -6.21 8.73 13.83
CA GLU A 178 -6.02 8.79 15.28
C GLU A 178 -4.85 7.91 15.74
N PHE A 179 -4.71 6.72 15.16
CA PHE A 179 -3.60 5.84 15.47
C PHE A 179 -2.25 6.41 15.01
N GLU A 180 -2.18 6.94 13.78
CA GLU A 180 -0.97 7.58 13.25
C GLU A 180 -0.54 8.77 14.10
N GLN A 181 -1.48 9.59 14.61
CA GLN A 181 -1.20 10.71 15.50
C GLN A 181 -0.80 10.31 16.93
N SER A 182 -1.15 9.10 17.34
CA SER A 182 -0.91 8.60 18.71
C SER A 182 0.34 7.73 18.81
N ASN A 183 1.00 7.40 17.72
CA ASN A 183 2.09 6.43 17.67
C ASN A 183 3.11 6.70 16.58
N ASP A 184 4.30 7.17 16.94
CA ASP A 184 5.39 7.48 16.01
C ASP A 184 6.22 6.25 15.57
N ASN A 185 6.01 5.10 16.20
CA ASN A 185 6.85 3.91 15.97
C ASN A 185 6.22 2.88 15.02
N THR A 186 5.03 3.17 14.50
CA THR A 186 4.29 2.23 13.65
C THR A 186 3.76 2.95 12.42
N TYR A 187 3.97 2.35 11.26
CA TYR A 187 3.47 2.90 10.00
C TYR A 187 2.30 2.07 9.48
N VAL A 188 1.19 2.73 9.16
CA VAL A 188 0.02 2.09 8.53
C VAL A 188 0.19 2.11 7.02
N VAL A 189 0.57 0.97 6.46
CA VAL A 189 0.80 0.79 5.02
C VAL A 189 -0.49 1.00 4.23
N SER A 190 -1.57 0.36 4.68
CA SER A 190 -2.93 0.52 4.16
C SER A 190 -3.96 0.10 5.21
N MET A 191 -5.14 0.70 5.22
CA MET A 191 -6.26 0.32 6.07
C MET A 191 -7.57 0.69 5.38
N ASN A 192 -8.24 -0.29 4.79
CA ASN A 192 -9.57 -0.13 4.20
C ASN A 192 -10.24 -1.50 3.92
N SER A 193 -11.46 -1.50 3.36
CA SER A 193 -12.26 -2.70 3.11
C SER A 193 -12.11 -3.28 1.70
N ARG A 194 -11.29 -2.67 0.83
CA ARG A 194 -11.24 -3.03 -0.61
C ARG A 194 -9.88 -3.43 -1.11
N THR A 195 -8.84 -2.72 -0.67
CA THR A 195 -7.47 -2.89 -1.18
C THR A 195 -6.46 -3.04 -0.05
N ILE A 196 -5.35 -3.64 -0.37
CA ILE A 196 -4.19 -3.82 0.51
C ILE A 196 -2.91 -3.56 -0.27
N VAL A 197 -1.88 -3.08 0.42
CA VAL A 197 -0.57 -2.80 -0.17
C VAL A 197 0.49 -3.69 0.45
N TYR A 198 1.24 -4.39 -0.37
CA TYR A 198 2.48 -5.09 -0.01
C TYR A 198 3.66 -4.30 -0.59
N LYS A 199 4.58 -3.85 0.25
CA LYS A 199 5.72 -3.03 -0.17
C LYS A 199 6.91 -3.17 0.77
N GLY A 200 8.07 -2.71 0.33
CA GLY A 200 9.28 -2.69 1.15
C GLY A 200 10.52 -2.29 0.36
N MET A 201 11.67 -2.30 1.02
CA MET A 201 12.98 -1.99 0.42
C MET A 201 13.51 -3.19 -0.38
N PHE A 202 12.87 -3.46 -1.51
CA PHE A 202 13.16 -4.60 -2.36
C PHE A 202 13.88 -4.22 -3.65
N LEU A 203 14.67 -5.15 -4.18
CA LEU A 203 14.86 -5.27 -5.62
C LEU A 203 13.59 -5.84 -6.25
N VAL A 204 13.37 -5.55 -7.53
CA VAL A 204 12.11 -5.91 -8.22
C VAL A 204 11.75 -7.39 -8.14
N GLY A 205 12.73 -8.28 -8.22
CA GLY A 205 12.51 -9.73 -8.11
C GLY A 205 12.26 -10.23 -6.67
N GLN A 206 12.59 -9.42 -5.65
CA GLN A 206 12.44 -9.83 -4.26
C GLN A 206 11.01 -9.71 -3.73
N LEU A 207 10.18 -8.81 -4.28
CA LEU A 207 8.80 -8.60 -3.82
C LEU A 207 7.99 -9.91 -3.81
N ARG A 208 8.03 -10.66 -4.91
CA ARG A 208 7.33 -11.95 -5.04
C ARG A 208 7.84 -12.99 -4.05
N THR A 209 9.17 -13.08 -3.90
CA THR A 209 9.80 -14.12 -3.07
C THR A 209 9.74 -13.79 -1.58
N PHE A 210 9.73 -12.51 -1.21
CA PHE A 210 9.67 -12.07 0.17
C PHE A 210 8.32 -12.35 0.84
N PHE A 211 7.21 -12.04 0.17
CA PHE A 211 5.86 -12.25 0.72
C PHE A 211 5.29 -13.60 0.29
N ALA A 212 5.13 -14.53 1.24
CA ALA A 212 4.50 -15.83 0.97
C ALA A 212 3.06 -15.68 0.44
N ASP A 213 2.34 -14.64 0.87
CA ASP A 213 0.97 -14.35 0.45
C ASP A 213 0.86 -14.17 -1.06
N LEU A 214 1.83 -13.49 -1.68
CA LEU A 214 1.83 -13.18 -3.12
C LEU A 214 2.09 -14.41 -4.00
N GLN A 215 2.59 -15.49 -3.42
CA GLN A 215 2.84 -16.77 -4.10
C GLN A 215 1.64 -17.73 -3.98
N ASN A 216 0.66 -17.40 -3.16
CA ASN A 216 -0.46 -18.28 -2.90
C ASN A 216 -1.49 -18.21 -4.03
N PRO A 217 -1.86 -19.34 -4.70
CA PRO A 217 -2.80 -19.35 -5.81
C PRO A 217 -4.23 -18.94 -5.42
N ASP A 218 -4.58 -18.99 -4.13
CA ASP A 218 -5.85 -18.48 -3.63
C ASP A 218 -5.90 -16.96 -3.51
N TYR A 219 -4.73 -16.28 -3.58
CA TYR A 219 -4.69 -14.82 -3.60
C TYR A 219 -5.08 -14.31 -4.98
N GLU A 220 -6.32 -13.84 -5.13
CA GLU A 220 -6.89 -13.38 -6.39
C GLU A 220 -7.25 -11.90 -6.35
N SER A 221 -7.10 -11.22 -7.47
CA SER A 221 -7.46 -9.81 -7.65
C SER A 221 -7.93 -9.57 -9.09
N ALA A 222 -8.79 -8.56 -9.28
CA ALA A 222 -9.16 -8.07 -10.61
C ALA A 222 -8.37 -6.81 -10.99
N ILE A 223 -7.72 -6.17 -10.02
CA ILE A 223 -6.90 -4.96 -10.20
C ILE A 223 -5.61 -5.15 -9.44
N ALA A 224 -4.49 -4.86 -10.08
CA ALA A 224 -3.18 -4.78 -9.46
C ALA A 224 -2.44 -3.54 -9.98
N MET A 225 -1.84 -2.77 -9.08
CA MET A 225 -0.98 -1.64 -9.42
C MET A 225 0.39 -1.86 -8.78
N VAL A 226 1.46 -1.66 -9.52
CA VAL A 226 2.83 -1.90 -9.07
C VAL A 226 3.71 -0.69 -9.26
N HIS A 227 4.74 -0.61 -8.44
CA HIS A 227 5.80 0.39 -8.57
C HIS A 227 7.15 -0.25 -8.28
N SER A 228 8.16 0.03 -9.11
CA SER A 228 9.51 -0.53 -9.00
C SER A 228 10.54 0.41 -8.39
N ARG A 229 10.12 1.61 -7.96
CA ARG A 229 11.04 2.63 -7.47
C ARG A 229 10.35 3.60 -6.52
N PHE A 230 11.09 4.13 -5.53
CA PHE A 230 10.60 5.21 -4.69
C PHE A 230 10.95 6.59 -5.27
N SER A 231 12.23 6.96 -5.26
CA SER A 231 12.69 8.28 -5.73
C SER A 231 14.18 8.25 -6.02
N THR A 232 14.65 9.16 -6.91
CA THR A 232 16.07 9.34 -7.21
C THR A 232 16.83 10.15 -6.16
N ASN A 233 16.14 10.99 -5.38
CA ASN A 233 16.75 12.08 -4.62
C ASN A 233 16.55 11.99 -3.10
N THR A 234 15.97 10.91 -2.58
CA THR A 234 15.70 10.71 -1.16
C THR A 234 16.19 9.35 -0.68
N ASN A 235 16.55 9.26 0.59
CA ASN A 235 16.93 7.99 1.20
C ASN A 235 15.74 7.03 1.18
N PRO A 236 15.91 5.81 0.68
CA PRO A 236 14.87 4.80 0.69
C PRO A 236 14.52 4.38 2.13
N SER A 237 13.25 4.02 2.34
CA SER A 237 12.80 3.38 3.56
C SER A 237 11.62 2.45 3.27
N TRP A 238 11.32 1.56 4.21
CA TRP A 238 10.18 0.65 4.08
C TRP A 238 8.86 1.39 3.89
N GLU A 239 8.66 2.50 4.62
CA GLU A 239 7.44 3.30 4.61
C GLU A 239 7.26 4.07 3.31
N ARG A 240 8.37 4.56 2.75
CA ARG A 240 8.37 5.40 1.55
C ARG A 240 8.21 4.62 0.25
N ALA A 241 8.44 3.31 0.26
CA ALA A 241 8.18 2.48 -0.92
C ALA A 241 6.75 2.66 -1.42
N HIS A 242 6.57 2.69 -2.74
CA HIS A 242 5.25 2.77 -3.37
C HIS A 242 4.71 1.37 -3.73
N PRO A 243 3.38 1.21 -3.85
CA PRO A 243 2.28 2.18 -3.73
C PRO A 243 2.06 2.72 -2.31
N ASN A 244 1.55 3.94 -2.22
CA ASN A 244 1.06 4.52 -0.97
C ASN A 244 -0.46 4.48 -0.95
N ARG A 245 -1.04 3.57 -0.15
CA ARG A 245 -2.48 3.38 0.04
C ARG A 245 -3.24 3.18 -1.28
N PHE A 246 -3.62 4.25 -1.96
CA PHE A 246 -4.37 4.25 -3.23
C PHE A 246 -3.57 4.86 -4.40
N MET A 247 -2.34 5.27 -4.19
CA MET A 247 -1.58 6.05 -5.15
C MET A 247 -0.26 5.39 -5.51
N VAL A 248 0.06 5.43 -6.80
CA VAL A 248 1.39 5.15 -7.34
C VAL A 248 1.95 6.42 -7.96
N HIS A 249 3.18 6.78 -7.62
CA HIS A 249 3.84 8.00 -8.07
C HIS A 249 5.35 7.85 -8.03
N ASN A 250 6.08 8.48 -8.93
CA ASN A 250 7.56 8.41 -8.95
C ASN A 250 8.24 9.22 -7.83
N GLY A 251 7.48 9.93 -6.99
CA GLY A 251 8.02 10.72 -5.89
C GLY A 251 8.55 12.10 -6.28
N GLU A 252 8.61 12.43 -7.56
CA GLU A 252 9.03 13.74 -8.04
C GLU A 252 7.87 14.73 -7.96
N ILE A 253 7.78 15.46 -6.84
CA ILE A 253 6.73 16.45 -6.60
C ILE A 253 7.38 17.82 -6.55
N ASN A 254 7.17 18.62 -7.59
CA ASN A 254 7.63 20.00 -7.64
C ASN A 254 6.84 20.86 -6.65
N THR A 255 7.52 21.84 -6.02
CA THR A 255 6.90 22.78 -5.10
C THR A 255 6.17 22.14 -3.90
N ILE A 256 6.64 20.98 -3.40
CA ILE A 256 6.01 20.26 -2.29
C ILE A 256 5.81 21.16 -1.04
N ARG A 257 6.79 22.00 -0.71
CA ARG A 257 6.70 22.94 0.41
C ARG A 257 5.56 23.94 0.23
N GLY A 258 5.46 24.58 -0.94
CA GLY A 258 4.36 25.48 -1.24
C GLY A 258 2.98 24.80 -1.26
N ASN A 259 2.92 23.52 -1.65
CA ASN A 259 1.68 22.75 -1.59
C ASN A 259 1.31 22.41 -0.13
N ALA A 260 2.28 22.08 0.71
CA ALA A 260 2.07 21.84 2.14
C ALA A 260 1.56 23.12 2.83
N ASP A 261 2.21 24.28 2.59
CA ASP A 261 1.82 25.58 3.16
C ASP A 261 0.39 25.97 2.73
N LYS A 262 0.04 25.75 1.45
CA LYS A 262 -1.33 25.98 0.95
C LYS A 262 -2.36 25.05 1.58
N MET A 263 -2.00 23.81 1.84
CA MET A 263 -2.88 22.86 2.50
C MET A 263 -3.10 23.26 3.95
N LEU A 264 -2.05 23.64 4.67
CA LEU A 264 -2.13 24.12 6.06
C LEU A 264 -3.03 25.36 6.17
N ALA A 265 -2.85 26.36 5.30
CA ALA A 265 -3.71 27.54 5.27
C ALA A 265 -5.18 27.23 4.94
N ARG A 266 -5.44 26.13 4.22
CA ARG A 266 -6.77 25.68 3.87
C ARG A 266 -7.46 24.90 4.98
N GLU A 267 -6.71 24.29 5.90
CA GLU A 267 -7.25 23.46 6.98
C GLU A 267 -8.21 24.21 7.90
N GLU A 268 -7.97 25.49 8.18
CA GLU A 268 -8.82 26.33 9.02
C GLU A 268 -10.27 26.46 8.47
N ASN A 269 -10.43 26.33 7.16
CA ASN A 269 -11.73 26.45 6.49
C ASN A 269 -12.24 25.11 5.94
N MET A 270 -11.65 24.00 6.39
CA MET A 270 -12.04 22.69 5.92
C MET A 270 -13.36 22.24 6.52
N GLU A 271 -14.29 21.89 5.65
CA GLU A 271 -15.58 21.32 6.02
C GLU A 271 -15.82 20.03 5.26
N SER A 272 -16.48 19.08 5.91
CA SER A 272 -16.89 17.83 5.26
C SER A 272 -18.26 17.38 5.77
N PRO A 273 -19.26 17.22 4.91
CA PRO A 273 -20.55 16.67 5.31
C PRO A 273 -20.48 15.22 5.81
N TYR A 274 -19.39 14.52 5.46
CA TYR A 274 -19.15 13.11 5.81
C TYR A 274 -18.37 12.94 7.12
N LEU A 275 -17.71 13.99 7.62
CA LEU A 275 -16.88 13.98 8.83
C LEU A 275 -17.40 14.97 9.89
N LYS A 276 -18.71 15.23 9.90
CA LYS A 276 -19.34 16.15 10.88
C LYS A 276 -18.96 15.76 12.31
N GLY A 277 -18.39 16.73 13.05
CA GLY A 277 -17.93 16.54 14.44
C GLY A 277 -16.65 15.73 14.61
N GLN A 278 -16.11 15.13 13.56
CA GLN A 278 -14.92 14.28 13.62
C GLN A 278 -13.74 14.79 12.78
N LEU A 279 -13.90 15.95 12.14
CA LEU A 279 -12.85 16.52 11.27
C LEU A 279 -11.53 16.75 12.02
N HIS A 280 -11.59 17.15 13.28
CA HIS A 280 -10.42 17.35 14.13
C HIS A 280 -9.57 16.10 14.33
N LYS A 281 -10.14 14.89 14.19
CA LYS A 281 -9.42 13.61 14.31
C LYS A 281 -8.52 13.30 13.12
N VAL A 282 -8.77 13.93 11.97
CA VAL A 282 -8.05 13.68 10.74
C VAL A 282 -7.12 14.83 10.34
N LEU A 283 -7.12 15.91 11.09
CA LEU A 283 -6.20 17.04 10.95
C LEU A 283 -4.99 16.86 11.88
N PRO A 284 -3.81 17.39 11.52
CA PRO A 284 -3.51 18.03 10.23
C PRO A 284 -3.54 17.05 9.06
N VAL A 285 -3.81 17.55 7.85
CA VAL A 285 -3.77 16.74 6.62
C VAL A 285 -2.34 16.37 6.26
N ILE A 286 -1.42 17.30 6.52
CA ILE A 286 0.03 17.10 6.30
C ILE A 286 0.66 16.59 7.59
N ASP A 287 1.38 15.49 7.46
CA ASP A 287 2.18 14.89 8.53
C ASP A 287 3.55 15.56 8.62
#